data_c95e85c27a3e82f4542bc369026f5061
#
_entry.id   c95e85c27a3e82f4542bc369026f5061
#
_cell.length_a   1.000
_cell.length_b   1.000
_cell.length_c   1.000
_cell.angle_alpha   90.00
_cell.angle_beta   90.00
_cell.angle_gamma   90.00
#
_symmetry.space_group_name_H-M   'P 1'
#
loop_
_entity.id
_entity.type
_entity.pdbx_description
1 polymer ?
#
loop_
_entity_poly.entity_id
_entity_poly.type
_entity_poly.pdbx_seq_one_letter_code
_entity_poly.pdbx_strand_id
1 'polypeptide(L)'
;FFELGGDSLAAFETAAILGIQAQDIYGYSTPEKLEHTLLLNDHENDEEATVDVNSLIVHNSNLEYETHPKYILLTGATGFLGAHVLWQLLKKKMNVVCLVRNEERLHSTMKEYFPKEFEFMSYKVVVGDIEKEHFGLKREKYEKLVGRVDMVIHTAANVQHAGHYSDFERTNVIGTQNVIDFCKDANAVLHH
;
A
#
# COMPACT_ATOMS: atom_id res chain seq x y z
N PHE A 1 24.97 -10.44 -6.44
CA PHE A 1 24.62 -9.54 -7.57
C PHE A 1 24.58 -8.09 -7.10
N PHE A 2 23.69 -7.74 -6.15
CA PHE A 2 23.51 -6.36 -5.69
C PHE A 2 24.71 -5.81 -4.91
N GLU A 3 25.38 -6.62 -4.10
CA GLU A 3 26.60 -6.23 -3.38
C GLU A 3 27.78 -5.88 -4.32
N LEU A 4 27.72 -6.34 -5.58
CA LEU A 4 28.70 -6.04 -6.62
C LEU A 4 28.30 -4.84 -7.50
N GLY A 5 27.26 -4.10 -7.11
CA GLY A 5 26.81 -2.92 -7.80
C GLY A 5 25.72 -3.16 -8.87
N GLY A 6 25.13 -4.36 -8.93
CA GLY A 6 23.98 -4.64 -9.76
C GLY A 6 22.76 -3.83 -9.25
N ASP A 7 22.00 -3.27 -10.16
CA ASP A 7 20.75 -2.58 -9.89
C ASP A 7 19.55 -3.31 -10.50
N SER A 8 18.36 -2.74 -10.35
CA SER A 8 17.13 -3.35 -10.87
C SER A 8 17.14 -3.49 -12.39
N LEU A 9 17.69 -2.51 -13.11
CA LEU A 9 17.77 -2.57 -14.56
C LEU A 9 18.72 -3.68 -15.01
N ALA A 10 19.90 -3.77 -14.40
CA ALA A 10 20.86 -4.83 -14.65
C ALA A 10 20.28 -6.22 -14.31
N ALA A 11 19.42 -6.33 -13.28
CA ALA A 11 18.74 -7.58 -12.96
C ALA A 11 17.76 -8.01 -14.08
N PHE A 12 16.98 -7.07 -14.62
CA PHE A 12 16.08 -7.33 -15.76
C PHE A 12 16.87 -7.72 -17.03
N GLU A 13 17.95 -7.00 -17.34
CA GLU A 13 18.80 -7.31 -18.49
C GLU A 13 19.45 -8.69 -18.36
N THR A 14 19.97 -9.02 -17.18
CA THR A 14 20.57 -10.33 -16.89
C THR A 14 19.55 -11.44 -17.00
N ALA A 15 18.34 -11.25 -16.45
CA ALA A 15 17.25 -12.21 -16.54
C ALA A 15 16.86 -12.49 -18.00
N ALA A 16 16.75 -11.44 -18.82
CA ALA A 16 16.43 -11.56 -20.24
C ALA A 16 17.52 -12.36 -21.00
N ILE A 17 18.80 -12.13 -20.69
CA ILE A 17 19.93 -12.85 -21.31
C ILE A 17 19.91 -14.34 -20.91
N LEU A 18 19.60 -14.63 -19.64
CA LEU A 18 19.59 -15.99 -19.10
C LEU A 18 18.28 -16.74 -19.40
N GLY A 19 17.24 -16.07 -19.92
CA GLY A 19 15.93 -16.67 -20.17
C GLY A 19 15.18 -17.06 -18.90
N ILE A 20 15.37 -16.30 -17.81
CA ILE A 20 14.75 -16.51 -16.50
C ILE A 20 13.94 -15.28 -16.07
N GLN A 21 13.23 -15.37 -14.97
CA GLN A 21 12.49 -14.24 -14.41
C GLN A 21 13.42 -13.31 -13.62
N ALA A 22 13.19 -11.99 -13.66
CA ALA A 22 14.00 -11.03 -12.90
C ALA A 22 13.91 -11.31 -11.37
N GLN A 23 12.78 -11.81 -10.89
CA GLN A 23 12.58 -12.22 -9.49
C GLN A 23 13.54 -13.35 -9.06
N ASP A 24 14.00 -14.19 -9.98
CA ASP A 24 14.97 -15.24 -9.66
C ASP A 24 16.32 -14.64 -9.27
N ILE A 25 16.73 -13.53 -9.90
CA ILE A 25 17.95 -12.80 -9.56
C ILE A 25 17.81 -12.10 -8.20
N TYR A 26 16.61 -11.61 -7.86
CA TYR A 26 16.35 -11.01 -6.54
C TYR A 26 16.33 -12.06 -5.43
N GLY A 27 15.74 -13.23 -5.68
CA GLY A 27 15.67 -14.33 -4.72
C GLY A 27 17.01 -15.05 -4.53
N TYR A 28 17.77 -15.20 -5.61
CA TYR A 28 19.00 -15.99 -5.67
C TYR A 28 20.16 -15.11 -6.13
N SER A 29 20.66 -14.28 -5.25
CA SER A 29 21.62 -13.20 -5.54
C SER A 29 23.04 -13.67 -5.93
N THR A 30 23.32 -14.99 -5.95
CA THR A 30 24.59 -15.56 -6.40
C THR A 30 24.37 -16.56 -7.52
N PRO A 31 25.30 -16.68 -8.50
CA PRO A 31 25.20 -17.64 -9.60
C PRO A 31 24.97 -19.07 -9.13
N GLU A 32 25.66 -19.49 -8.07
CA GLU A 32 25.57 -20.85 -7.51
C GLU A 32 24.16 -21.15 -6.98
N LYS A 33 23.55 -20.21 -6.27
CA LYS A 33 22.17 -20.38 -5.76
C LYS A 33 21.16 -20.39 -6.89
N LEU A 34 21.37 -19.54 -7.90
CA LEU A 34 20.52 -19.44 -9.06
C LEU A 34 20.55 -20.75 -9.87
N GLU A 35 21.75 -21.26 -10.16
CA GLU A 35 21.94 -22.53 -10.86
C GLU A 35 21.24 -23.69 -10.13
N HIS A 36 21.47 -23.83 -8.84
CA HIS A 36 20.85 -24.88 -8.03
C HIS A 36 19.33 -24.84 -8.07
N THR A 37 18.74 -23.65 -8.06
CA THR A 37 17.28 -23.47 -8.09
C THR A 37 16.70 -23.74 -9.47
N LEU A 38 17.37 -23.29 -10.54
CA LEU A 38 16.94 -23.54 -11.92
C LEU A 38 17.01 -25.02 -12.31
N LEU A 39 17.96 -25.77 -11.73
CA LEU A 39 18.09 -27.21 -11.94
C LEU A 39 17.03 -28.02 -11.16
N LEU A 40 16.48 -27.47 -10.07
CA LEU A 40 15.48 -28.16 -9.23
C LEU A 40 14.03 -27.77 -9.58
N ASN A 41 13.82 -26.63 -10.19
CA ASN A 41 12.50 -26.18 -10.61
C ASN A 41 12.25 -26.58 -12.07
N ASP A 42 11.66 -27.75 -12.25
CA ASP A 42 10.70 -27.89 -13.34
C ASP A 42 9.61 -26.85 -13.04
N HIS A 43 9.50 -25.84 -13.91
CA HIS A 43 8.55 -24.75 -13.76
C HIS A 43 7.15 -25.34 -13.53
N GLU A 44 6.69 -25.35 -12.29
CA GLU A 44 5.26 -25.26 -12.04
C GLU A 44 4.88 -23.89 -12.62
N ASN A 45 4.22 -23.93 -13.77
CA ASN A 45 3.54 -22.77 -14.32
C ASN A 45 2.55 -22.34 -13.24
N ASP A 46 2.91 -21.31 -12.46
CA ASP A 46 1.91 -20.48 -11.81
C ASP A 46 1.05 -19.97 -12.96
N GLU A 47 -0.13 -20.58 -13.14
CA GLU A 47 -1.15 -20.03 -14.02
C GLU A 47 -1.36 -18.60 -13.54
N GLU A 48 -0.84 -17.63 -14.29
CA GLU A 48 -1.18 -16.23 -14.08
C GLU A 48 -2.71 -16.17 -14.13
N ALA A 49 -3.32 -16.01 -12.97
CA ALA A 49 -4.73 -15.75 -12.88
C ALA A 49 -4.94 -14.39 -13.57
N THR A 50 -5.22 -14.44 -14.87
CA THR A 50 -5.58 -13.26 -15.65
C THR A 50 -6.91 -12.74 -15.12
N VAL A 51 -6.84 -11.81 -14.20
CA VAL A 51 -8.01 -11.08 -13.74
C VAL A 51 -8.43 -10.16 -14.88
N ASP A 52 -9.63 -10.36 -15.43
CA ASP A 52 -10.20 -9.40 -16.36
C ASP A 52 -10.47 -8.08 -15.61
N VAL A 53 -9.51 -7.17 -15.73
CA VAL A 53 -9.58 -5.85 -15.10
C VAL A 53 -10.83 -5.08 -15.54
N ASN A 54 -11.33 -5.31 -16.76
CA ASN A 54 -12.54 -4.64 -17.24
C ASN A 54 -13.80 -5.09 -16.49
N SER A 55 -13.84 -6.32 -15.97
CA SER A 55 -14.95 -6.80 -15.15
C SER A 55 -14.99 -6.17 -13.75
N LEU A 56 -13.87 -5.58 -13.30
CA LEU A 56 -13.73 -4.93 -11.98
C LEU A 56 -13.99 -3.42 -12.04
N ILE A 57 -14.06 -2.82 -13.25
CA ILE A 57 -14.31 -1.39 -13.40
C ILE A 57 -15.82 -1.15 -13.30
N VAL A 58 -16.27 -0.84 -12.09
CA VAL A 58 -17.64 -0.32 -11.89
C VAL A 58 -17.61 1.17 -12.21
N HIS A 59 -18.02 1.53 -13.44
CA HIS A 59 -18.27 2.92 -13.80
C HIS A 59 -19.54 3.40 -13.10
N ASN A 60 -19.41 3.98 -11.94
CA ASN A 60 -20.51 4.68 -11.28
C ASN A 60 -20.54 6.14 -11.78
N SER A 61 -21.15 6.37 -12.93
CA SER A 61 -21.23 7.68 -13.60
C SER A 61 -22.11 8.72 -12.87
N ASN A 62 -22.75 8.34 -11.76
CA ASN A 62 -23.71 9.18 -11.04
C ASN A 62 -23.21 9.64 -9.66
N LEU A 63 -21.93 9.46 -9.31
CA LEU A 63 -21.36 10.05 -8.13
C LEU A 63 -21.09 11.54 -8.40
N GLU A 64 -21.98 12.41 -7.96
CA GLU A 64 -21.63 13.82 -7.73
C GLU A 64 -20.59 13.84 -6.60
N TYR A 65 -19.32 14.00 -6.97
CA TYR A 65 -18.26 14.16 -6.00
C TYR A 65 -18.45 15.50 -5.28
N GLU A 66 -18.73 15.47 -3.99
CA GLU A 66 -18.53 16.66 -3.18
C GLU A 66 -17.06 17.06 -3.32
N THR A 67 -16.80 18.21 -3.92
CA THR A 67 -15.44 18.72 -4.24
C THR A 67 -14.61 19.02 -3.00
N HIS A 68 -15.19 18.94 -1.80
CA HIS A 68 -14.55 19.25 -0.52
C HIS A 68 -14.89 18.20 0.54
N PRO A 69 -14.13 17.10 0.64
CA PRO A 69 -14.36 16.10 1.67
C PRO A 69 -14.18 16.70 3.07
N LYS A 70 -15.11 16.40 3.97
CA LYS A 70 -15.07 16.89 5.36
C LYS A 70 -14.02 16.16 6.18
N TYR A 71 -13.87 14.86 5.95
CA TYR A 71 -12.90 14.00 6.63
C TYR A 71 -12.29 12.98 5.68
N ILE A 72 -10.97 12.96 5.64
CA ILE A 72 -10.17 12.04 4.82
C ILE A 72 -9.56 10.98 5.72
N LEU A 73 -9.76 9.70 5.41
CA LEU A 73 -8.99 8.60 5.99
C LEU A 73 -7.77 8.34 5.09
N LEU A 74 -6.58 8.46 5.66
CA LEU A 74 -5.34 8.18 4.96
C LEU A 74 -4.72 6.90 5.53
N THR A 75 -4.46 5.91 4.68
CA THR A 75 -3.65 4.74 5.00
C THR A 75 -2.25 4.89 4.40
N GLY A 76 -1.27 4.20 4.96
CA GLY A 76 0.11 4.26 4.44
C GLY A 76 0.87 5.54 4.77
N ALA A 77 0.38 6.38 5.69
CA ALA A 77 1.00 7.65 6.07
C ALA A 77 2.43 7.52 6.65
N THR A 78 2.85 6.32 7.04
CA THR A 78 4.23 6.03 7.50
C THR A 78 5.21 5.72 6.36
N GLY A 79 4.73 5.64 5.12
CA GLY A 79 5.54 5.47 3.92
C GLY A 79 5.88 6.82 3.27
N PHE A 80 6.81 6.80 2.32
CA PHE A 80 7.25 8.01 1.61
C PHE A 80 6.08 8.77 0.96
N LEU A 81 5.32 8.11 0.09
CA LEU A 81 4.20 8.73 -0.60
C LEU A 81 3.14 9.23 0.39
N GLY A 82 2.71 8.38 1.33
CA GLY A 82 1.66 8.72 2.28
C GLY A 82 2.02 9.90 3.20
N ALA A 83 3.28 10.01 3.64
CA ALA A 83 3.74 11.15 4.44
C ALA A 83 3.67 12.46 3.65
N HIS A 84 4.06 12.45 2.37
CA HIS A 84 3.99 13.63 1.51
C HIS A 84 2.53 14.01 1.17
N VAL A 85 1.66 13.01 0.93
CA VAL A 85 0.22 13.24 0.77
C VAL A 85 -0.36 13.86 2.03
N LEU A 86 -0.06 13.30 3.23
CA LEU A 86 -0.50 13.87 4.50
C LEU A 86 -0.11 15.35 4.61
N TRP A 87 1.15 15.66 4.36
CA TRP A 87 1.64 17.04 4.42
C TRP A 87 0.89 17.98 3.47
N GLN A 88 0.64 17.57 2.22
CA GLN A 88 -0.11 18.37 1.27
C GLN A 88 -1.57 18.61 1.70
N LEU A 89 -2.23 17.58 2.26
CA LEU A 89 -3.58 17.71 2.80
C LEU A 89 -3.63 18.67 3.99
N LEU A 90 -2.66 18.61 4.90
CA LEU A 90 -2.57 19.50 6.05
C LEU A 90 -2.32 20.95 5.63
N LYS A 91 -1.48 21.20 4.64
CA LYS A 91 -1.31 22.56 4.06
C LYS A 91 -2.61 23.11 3.50
N LYS A 92 -3.46 22.26 2.94
CA LYS A 92 -4.80 22.62 2.46
C LYS A 92 -5.85 22.71 3.58
N LYS A 93 -5.43 22.56 4.85
CA LYS A 93 -6.31 22.58 6.04
C LYS A 93 -7.42 21.51 6.01
N MET A 94 -7.15 20.38 5.37
CA MET A 94 -8.09 19.26 5.33
C MET A 94 -8.09 18.51 6.67
N ASN A 95 -9.23 17.96 7.05
CA ASN A 95 -9.33 17.10 8.24
C ASN A 95 -8.87 15.68 7.87
N VAL A 96 -7.71 15.28 8.36
CA VAL A 96 -7.14 13.98 8.06
C VAL A 96 -7.12 13.09 9.30
N VAL A 97 -7.53 11.83 9.11
CA VAL A 97 -7.40 10.74 10.07
C VAL A 97 -6.42 9.73 9.47
N CYS A 98 -5.28 9.54 10.09
CA CYS A 98 -4.29 8.54 9.66
C CYS A 98 -4.60 7.19 10.31
N LEU A 99 -4.85 6.17 9.50
CA LEU A 99 -4.92 4.78 9.96
C LEU A 99 -3.53 4.19 9.88
N VAL A 100 -2.95 3.86 11.02
CA VAL A 100 -1.57 3.35 11.12
C VAL A 100 -1.46 2.24 12.16
N ARG A 101 -0.51 1.33 11.97
CA ARG A 101 -0.21 0.27 12.95
C ARG A 101 0.56 0.79 14.17
N ASN A 102 1.32 1.88 14.01
CA ASN A 102 2.14 2.47 15.05
C ASN A 102 2.16 4.01 14.91
N GLU A 103 1.66 4.69 15.92
CA GLU A 103 1.58 6.15 15.97
C GLU A 103 2.97 6.80 16.12
N GLU A 104 3.85 6.22 16.93
CA GLU A 104 5.21 6.75 17.15
C GLU A 104 6.01 6.74 15.84
N ARG A 105 5.84 5.67 15.03
CA ARG A 105 6.45 5.59 13.71
C ARG A 105 5.96 6.69 12.79
N LEU A 106 4.65 6.99 12.79
CA LEU A 106 4.11 8.11 12.01
C LEU A 106 4.75 9.43 12.44
N HIS A 107 4.80 9.71 13.74
CA HIS A 107 5.42 10.92 14.26
C HIS A 107 6.89 11.02 13.87
N SER A 108 7.66 9.94 13.99
CA SER A 108 9.06 9.89 13.58
C SER A 108 9.24 10.17 12.10
N THR A 109 8.41 9.54 11.26
CA THR A 109 8.41 9.75 9.79
C THR A 109 8.11 11.21 9.44
N MET A 110 7.08 11.79 10.03
CA MET A 110 6.70 13.18 9.75
C MET A 110 7.77 14.17 10.23
N LYS A 111 8.38 13.91 11.38
CA LYS A 111 9.49 14.72 11.89
C LYS A 111 10.74 14.62 11.03
N GLU A 112 11.02 13.45 10.48
CA GLU A 112 12.17 13.21 9.58
C GLU A 112 12.01 13.96 8.26
N TYR A 113 10.84 13.84 7.60
CA TYR A 113 10.61 14.48 6.30
C TYR A 113 10.30 15.97 6.40
N PHE A 114 9.68 16.42 7.49
CA PHE A 114 9.20 17.79 7.67
C PHE A 114 9.60 18.37 9.04
N PRO A 115 10.90 18.43 9.37
CA PRO A 115 11.38 18.79 10.72
C PRO A 115 11.00 20.20 11.16
N LYS A 116 10.85 21.13 10.23
CA LYS A 116 10.50 22.52 10.53
C LYS A 116 9.00 22.72 10.76
N GLU A 117 8.20 21.93 10.07
CA GLU A 117 6.75 22.07 10.04
C GLU A 117 6.04 21.14 11.02
N PHE A 118 6.74 20.11 11.52
CA PHE A 118 6.14 19.04 12.33
C PHE A 118 5.38 19.57 13.55
N GLU A 119 5.92 20.56 14.27
CA GLU A 119 5.29 21.11 15.47
C GLU A 119 3.96 21.81 15.22
N PHE A 120 3.70 22.22 13.98
CA PHE A 120 2.47 22.91 13.56
C PHE A 120 1.46 21.97 12.91
N MET A 121 1.78 20.69 12.78
CA MET A 121 0.89 19.72 12.16
C MET A 121 -0.22 19.29 13.10
N SER A 122 -1.44 19.27 12.59
CA SER A 122 -2.62 18.78 13.32
C SER A 122 -3.35 17.74 12.48
N TYR A 123 -3.27 16.49 12.88
CA TYR A 123 -3.98 15.35 12.30
C TYR A 123 -4.44 14.39 13.38
N LYS A 124 -5.41 13.55 13.07
CA LYS A 124 -5.89 12.52 13.99
C LYS A 124 -5.25 11.19 13.65
N VAL A 125 -4.99 10.39 14.67
CA VAL A 125 -4.45 9.04 14.51
C VAL A 125 -5.46 8.02 15.00
N VAL A 126 -5.61 6.97 14.22
CA VAL A 126 -6.32 5.75 14.61
C VAL A 126 -5.33 4.60 14.45
N VAL A 127 -4.99 3.97 15.57
CA VAL A 127 -4.18 2.77 15.56
C VAL A 127 -5.05 1.60 15.15
N GLY A 128 -4.72 0.99 14.02
CA GLY A 128 -5.42 -0.12 13.40
C GLY A 128 -4.58 -0.75 12.29
N ASP A 129 -5.08 -1.81 11.69
CA ASP A 129 -4.35 -2.62 10.71
C ASP A 129 -5.27 -2.98 9.54
N ILE A 130 -4.93 -2.52 8.33
CA ILE A 130 -5.72 -2.82 7.14
C ILE A 130 -5.84 -4.32 6.85
N GLU A 131 -4.87 -5.13 7.28
CA GLU A 131 -4.88 -6.59 7.08
C GLU A 131 -5.94 -7.31 7.92
N LYS A 132 -6.61 -6.59 8.83
CA LYS A 132 -7.64 -7.12 9.72
C LYS A 132 -9.02 -6.59 9.35
N GLU A 133 -10.02 -7.44 9.49
CA GLU A 133 -11.42 -7.04 9.36
C GLU A 133 -11.72 -5.84 10.27
N HIS A 134 -12.46 -4.86 9.73
CA HIS A 134 -12.75 -3.59 10.40
C HIS A 134 -11.49 -2.87 10.95
N PHE A 135 -10.33 -3.09 10.29
CA PHE A 135 -9.02 -2.58 10.68
C PHE A 135 -8.58 -3.04 12.09
N GLY A 136 -9.13 -4.14 12.61
CA GLY A 136 -8.91 -4.62 13.98
C GLY A 136 -9.43 -3.68 15.05
N LEU A 137 -10.31 -2.76 14.72
CA LEU A 137 -10.91 -1.81 15.63
C LEU A 137 -12.09 -2.42 16.39
N LYS A 138 -12.32 -1.94 17.60
CA LYS A 138 -13.60 -2.21 18.28
C LYS A 138 -14.74 -1.60 17.47
N ARG A 139 -15.89 -2.28 17.47
CA ARG A 139 -17.09 -1.90 16.71
C ARG A 139 -17.46 -0.43 16.84
N GLU A 140 -17.54 0.09 18.04
CA GLU A 140 -17.86 1.50 18.28
C GLU A 140 -16.89 2.48 17.60
N LYS A 141 -15.59 2.12 17.57
CA LYS A 141 -14.54 2.94 16.95
C LYS A 141 -14.61 2.89 15.44
N TYR A 142 -14.91 1.72 14.89
CA TYR A 142 -15.12 1.52 13.46
C TYR A 142 -16.35 2.29 12.98
N GLU A 143 -17.51 2.10 13.61
CA GLU A 143 -18.76 2.80 13.29
C GLU A 143 -18.61 4.34 13.38
N LYS A 144 -17.80 4.81 14.33
CA LYS A 144 -17.51 6.25 14.45
C LYS A 144 -16.66 6.78 13.29
N LEU A 145 -15.77 5.96 12.71
CA LEU A 145 -15.04 6.30 11.49
C LEU A 145 -15.99 6.28 10.28
N VAL A 146 -16.77 5.23 10.12
CA VAL A 146 -17.77 5.07 9.06
C VAL A 146 -18.72 6.28 9.02
N GLY A 147 -19.22 6.76 10.16
CA GLY A 147 -20.12 7.91 10.21
C GLY A 147 -19.46 9.29 9.98
N ARG A 148 -18.15 9.34 9.72
CA ARG A 148 -17.42 10.61 9.57
C ARG A 148 -16.62 10.75 8.28
N VAL A 149 -16.06 9.64 7.79
CA VAL A 149 -15.16 9.64 6.64
C VAL A 149 -16.01 9.65 5.37
N ASP A 150 -15.71 10.56 4.49
CA ASP A 150 -16.33 10.71 3.17
C ASP A 150 -15.34 10.51 2.01
N MET A 151 -14.04 10.40 2.33
CA MET A 151 -12.99 10.08 1.35
C MET A 151 -11.91 9.20 2.00
N VAL A 152 -11.43 8.22 1.26
CA VAL A 152 -10.26 7.41 1.63
C VAL A 152 -9.16 7.61 0.61
N ILE A 153 -7.95 7.89 1.07
CA ILE A 153 -6.74 7.86 0.25
C ILE A 153 -5.91 6.67 0.73
N HIS A 154 -5.78 5.67 -0.13
CA HIS A 154 -5.13 4.41 0.20
C HIS A 154 -3.75 4.32 -0.46
N THR A 155 -2.69 4.54 0.33
CA THR A 155 -1.29 4.44 -0.13
C THR A 155 -0.51 3.33 0.59
N ALA A 156 -1.19 2.54 1.43
CA ALA A 156 -0.56 1.43 2.11
C ALA A 156 -0.41 0.24 1.16
N ALA A 157 0.83 -0.14 0.91
CA ALA A 157 1.16 -1.32 0.12
C ALA A 157 2.47 -1.94 0.61
N ASN A 158 2.64 -3.24 0.38
CA ASN A 158 3.94 -3.89 0.38
C ASN A 158 4.53 -3.73 -1.02
N VAL A 159 5.60 -2.94 -1.14
CA VAL A 159 6.25 -2.57 -2.41
C VAL A 159 7.61 -3.24 -2.58
N GLN A 160 7.83 -4.38 -1.95
CA GLN A 160 9.03 -5.17 -2.17
C GLN A 160 9.10 -5.60 -3.64
N HIS A 161 10.29 -5.52 -4.23
CA HIS A 161 10.47 -5.82 -5.66
C HIS A 161 10.46 -7.31 -5.99
N ALA A 162 10.65 -8.18 -4.99
CA ALA A 162 10.63 -9.63 -5.14
C ALA A 162 10.07 -10.28 -3.88
N GLY A 163 9.40 -11.41 -4.05
CA GLY A 163 8.81 -12.20 -2.98
C GLY A 163 7.77 -13.16 -3.53
N HIS A 164 7.31 -14.08 -2.72
CA HIS A 164 6.19 -14.95 -3.06
C HIS A 164 4.88 -14.19 -2.95
N TYR A 165 3.85 -14.60 -3.67
CA TYR A 165 2.51 -14.01 -3.61
C TYR A 165 2.00 -13.86 -2.17
N SER A 166 2.25 -14.87 -1.32
CA SER A 166 1.90 -14.85 0.10
C SER A 166 2.47 -13.66 0.90
N ASP A 167 3.59 -13.08 0.44
CA ASP A 167 4.25 -11.96 1.11
C ASP A 167 3.51 -10.64 0.84
N PHE A 168 2.80 -10.58 -0.29
CA PHE A 168 2.05 -9.40 -0.74
C PHE A 168 0.55 -9.50 -0.45
N GLU A 169 -0.01 -10.71 -0.48
CA GLU A 169 -1.44 -10.97 -0.39
C GLU A 169 -2.10 -10.27 0.79
N ARG A 170 -1.50 -10.38 1.98
CA ARG A 170 -2.07 -9.83 3.21
C ARG A 170 -2.28 -8.32 3.12
N THR A 171 -1.24 -7.59 2.71
CA THR A 171 -1.30 -6.13 2.65
C THR A 171 -2.01 -5.66 1.38
N ASN A 172 -1.62 -6.21 0.20
CA ASN A 172 -2.03 -5.65 -1.08
C ASN A 172 -3.41 -6.17 -1.55
N VAL A 173 -3.79 -7.39 -1.15
CA VAL A 173 -5.10 -7.96 -1.54
C VAL A 173 -6.10 -7.84 -0.39
N ILE A 174 -5.83 -8.51 0.74
CA ILE A 174 -6.76 -8.51 1.87
C ILE A 174 -6.89 -7.11 2.47
N GLY A 175 -5.77 -6.39 2.63
CA GLY A 175 -5.77 -5.03 3.14
C GLY A 175 -6.55 -4.07 2.25
N THR A 176 -6.37 -4.15 0.93
CA THR A 176 -7.12 -3.34 -0.04
C THR A 176 -8.61 -3.70 -0.02
N GLN A 177 -8.94 -5.00 0.08
CA GLN A 177 -10.34 -5.43 0.20
C GLN A 177 -11.02 -4.85 1.45
N ASN A 178 -10.36 -4.88 2.59
CA ASN A 178 -10.87 -4.30 3.82
C ASN A 178 -11.09 -2.77 3.70
N VAL A 179 -10.22 -2.08 2.95
CA VAL A 179 -10.38 -0.64 2.66
C VAL A 179 -11.58 -0.40 1.74
N ILE A 180 -11.78 -1.22 0.72
CA ILE A 180 -12.94 -1.16 -0.17
C ILE A 180 -14.24 -1.38 0.63
N ASP A 181 -14.26 -2.37 1.52
CA ASP A 181 -15.44 -2.66 2.33
C ASP A 181 -15.74 -1.51 3.31
N PHE A 182 -14.72 -0.91 3.91
CA PHE A 182 -14.89 0.33 4.68
C PHE A 182 -15.49 1.46 3.83
N CYS A 183 -15.02 1.64 2.60
CA CYS A 183 -15.57 2.67 1.71
C CYS A 183 -17.05 2.44 1.39
N LYS A 184 -17.47 1.18 1.21
CA LYS A 184 -18.88 0.82 1.03
C LYS A 184 -19.70 1.14 2.28
N ASP A 185 -19.22 0.76 3.47
CA ASP A 185 -19.91 1.03 4.74
C ASP A 185 -20.04 2.54 5.00
N ALA A 186 -19.00 3.33 4.70
CA ALA A 186 -18.97 4.77 4.91
C ALA A 186 -19.61 5.58 3.77
N ASN A 187 -19.96 4.95 2.64
CA ASN A 187 -20.32 5.62 1.39
C ASN A 187 -19.24 6.64 0.98
N ALA A 188 -17.97 6.28 1.15
CA ALA A 188 -16.82 7.14 0.95
C ALA A 188 -16.19 6.91 -0.43
N VAL A 189 -15.66 7.98 -1.02
CA VAL A 189 -14.87 7.90 -2.27
C VAL A 189 -13.49 7.31 -1.98
N LEU A 190 -13.05 6.36 -2.79
CA LEU A 190 -11.71 5.77 -2.72
C LEU A 190 -10.78 6.36 -3.78
N HIS A 191 -9.63 6.83 -3.34
CA HIS A 191 -8.44 7.09 -4.17
C HIS A 191 -7.35 6.09 -3.80
N HIS A 192 -6.92 5.32 -4.78
CA HIS A 192 -5.90 4.27 -4.63
C HIS A 192 -4.76 4.50 -5.61
#